data_44897949468f61a84b8c2c76709029ca
#
_entry.id   44897949468f61a84b8c2c76709029ca
#
_cell.length_a   1.000
_cell.length_b   1.000
_cell.length_c   1.000
_cell.angle_alpha   90.00
_cell.angle_beta   90.00
_cell.angle_gamma   90.00
#
_symmetry.space_group_name_H-M   'P 1'
#
loop_
_entity.id
_entity.type
_entity.pdbx_description
1 polymer ?
#
loop_
_entity_poly.entity_id
_entity_poly.type
_entity_poly.pdbx_seq_one_letter_code
_entity_poly.pdbx_strand_id
1 'polypeptide(L)'
;MLDIMLYHAFLPEKHQHYVPFKEIMEHGIKSTTHSNYVYGNGGSIDLETTEKLKPIKAPDWIDFTKTVRADIANQFSKSFCFPVFTDKILIFDGDISLSVYDQAFYDENKYTFEEALDFDTGETIEHWIKLYWDSMMTLEEYLIKRPYPKSEVLIFEPVPKDIIKICEE
;
A
#
# COMPACT_ATOMS: atom_id res chain seq x y z
N MET A 1 -7.80 20.74 -2.06
CA MET A 1 -7.04 19.59 -1.58
C MET A 1 -6.63 19.81 -0.13
N LEU A 2 -6.41 18.73 0.60
CA LEU A 2 -5.99 18.80 1.99
C LEU A 2 -4.59 19.37 2.11
N ASP A 3 -4.37 20.20 3.13
CA ASP A 3 -3.07 20.81 3.42
C ASP A 3 -2.33 19.99 4.47
N ILE A 4 -1.90 18.81 4.09
CA ILE A 4 -1.07 17.93 4.91
C ILE A 4 0.07 17.34 4.08
N MET A 5 1.09 16.87 4.78
CA MET A 5 2.21 16.17 4.18
C MET A 5 1.99 14.67 4.24
N LEU A 6 2.43 13.99 3.20
CA LEU A 6 2.53 12.53 3.15
C LEU A 6 4.00 12.14 3.18
N TYR A 7 4.29 10.96 3.71
CA TYR A 7 5.64 10.47 3.93
C TYR A 7 5.88 9.15 3.22
N HIS A 8 7.04 9.04 2.60
CA HIS A 8 7.46 7.83 1.90
C HIS A 8 8.82 7.40 2.44
N ALA A 9 8.92 6.17 2.91
CA ALA A 9 10.10 5.68 3.62
C ALA A 9 11.36 5.66 2.76
N PHE A 10 12.51 5.99 3.37
CA PHE A 10 13.81 5.63 2.81
C PHE A 10 14.04 4.16 3.07
N LEU A 11 14.19 3.38 2.00
CA LEU A 11 14.45 1.96 2.11
C LEU A 11 15.97 1.71 2.08
N PRO A 12 16.48 0.74 2.86
CA PRO A 12 17.89 0.39 2.80
C PRO A 12 18.24 -0.30 1.48
N GLU A 13 19.50 -0.17 1.05
CA GLU A 13 19.98 -0.76 -0.21
C GLU A 13 19.71 -2.25 -0.34
N LYS A 14 19.65 -2.97 0.78
CA LYS A 14 19.37 -4.40 0.80
C LYS A 14 17.90 -4.75 0.60
N HIS A 15 17.02 -3.75 0.66
CA HIS A 15 15.59 -4.00 0.51
C HIS A 15 15.27 -4.30 -0.96
N GLN A 16 14.39 -5.29 -1.18
CA GLN A 16 14.02 -5.71 -2.54
C GLN A 16 13.39 -4.61 -3.39
N HIS A 17 12.81 -3.59 -2.75
CA HIS A 17 12.17 -2.47 -3.41
C HIS A 17 13.00 -1.18 -3.34
N TYR A 18 14.27 -1.32 -3.03
CA TYR A 18 15.16 -0.16 -2.96
C TYR A 18 15.27 0.53 -4.31
N VAL A 19 15.16 1.85 -4.27
CA VAL A 19 15.42 2.73 -5.42
C VAL A 19 16.44 3.77 -4.97
N PRO A 20 17.51 4.00 -5.74
CA PRO A 20 18.50 5.01 -5.36
C PRO A 20 17.87 6.39 -5.15
N PHE A 21 18.33 7.06 -4.12
CA PHE A 21 17.89 8.42 -3.80
C PHE A 21 17.94 9.35 -5.01
N LYS A 22 19.04 9.31 -5.74
CA LYS A 22 19.24 10.15 -6.93
C LYS A 22 18.15 9.93 -7.98
N GLU A 23 17.75 8.68 -8.19
CA GLU A 23 16.70 8.35 -9.15
C GLU A 23 15.36 8.95 -8.74
N ILE A 24 15.02 8.86 -7.46
CA ILE A 24 13.78 9.46 -6.95
C ILE A 24 13.80 10.98 -7.11
N MET A 25 14.90 11.62 -6.80
CA MET A 25 15.00 13.09 -6.92
C MET A 25 15.02 13.57 -8.37
N GLU A 26 15.45 12.73 -9.31
CA GLU A 26 15.46 13.07 -10.73
C GLU A 26 14.14 12.73 -11.44
N HIS A 27 13.45 11.69 -11.03
CA HIS A 27 12.30 11.13 -11.75
C HIS A 27 10.99 11.06 -10.96
N GLY A 28 11.03 11.38 -9.66
CA GLY A 28 9.87 11.22 -8.79
C GLY A 28 9.70 9.79 -8.29
N ILE A 29 8.61 9.56 -7.56
CA ILE A 29 8.28 8.23 -7.03
C ILE A 29 7.26 7.59 -7.95
N LYS A 30 7.64 6.47 -8.55
CA LYS A 30 6.81 5.74 -9.52
C LYS A 30 6.42 4.38 -8.97
N SER A 31 5.26 3.89 -9.34
CA SER A 31 4.78 2.58 -8.93
C SER A 31 5.73 1.45 -9.32
N THR A 32 6.36 1.55 -10.46
CA THR A 32 7.31 0.54 -10.95
C THR A 32 8.57 0.43 -10.09
N THR A 33 8.90 1.48 -9.33
CA THR A 33 10.05 1.49 -8.43
C THR A 33 9.72 0.88 -7.07
N HIS A 34 8.43 0.78 -6.75
CA HIS A 34 7.96 0.34 -5.45
C HIS A 34 6.95 -0.77 -5.54
N SER A 35 7.12 -1.66 -6.40
CA SER A 35 6.17 -2.69 -6.73
C SER A 35 5.04 -2.90 -5.72
N ASN A 36 4.01 -3.45 -6.11
CA ASN A 36 2.76 -3.57 -5.46
C ASN A 36 2.82 -4.26 -4.09
N TYR A 37 2.81 -3.47 -3.04
CA TYR A 37 2.89 -4.00 -1.70
C TYR A 37 1.60 -4.50 -1.10
N VAL A 38 0.48 -4.18 -1.69
CA VAL A 38 -0.82 -4.52 -1.13
C VAL A 38 -0.87 -6.01 -0.78
N TYR A 39 -0.22 -6.82 -1.61
CA TYR A 39 -0.21 -8.27 -1.47
C TYR A 39 1.21 -8.81 -1.33
N GLY A 40 2.06 -8.09 -0.69
CA GLY A 40 3.46 -8.48 -0.54
C GLY A 40 4.15 -8.59 -1.89
N ASN A 41 4.62 -9.74 -2.26
CA ASN A 41 5.25 -9.95 -3.56
C ASN A 41 4.24 -10.01 -4.71
N GLY A 42 3.00 -9.63 -4.46
CA GLY A 42 1.99 -9.47 -5.48
C GLY A 42 1.77 -10.69 -6.34
N GLY A 43 1.50 -11.82 -5.72
CA GLY A 43 1.13 -12.99 -6.49
C GLY A 43 -0.01 -12.62 -7.45
N SER A 44 0.08 -13.05 -8.70
CA SER A 44 -0.91 -12.74 -9.73
C SER A 44 -2.34 -13.14 -9.32
N ILE A 45 -2.45 -14.15 -8.49
CA ILE A 45 -3.73 -14.62 -7.96
C ILE A 45 -4.40 -13.56 -7.09
N ASP A 46 -3.62 -12.86 -6.28
CA ASP A 46 -4.14 -11.83 -5.38
C ASP A 46 -4.69 -10.63 -6.15
N LEU A 47 -3.96 -10.19 -7.16
CA LEU A 47 -4.42 -9.09 -8.02
C LEU A 47 -5.67 -9.47 -8.80
N GLU A 48 -5.71 -10.68 -9.33
CA GLU A 48 -6.86 -11.19 -10.07
C GLU A 48 -8.10 -11.26 -9.19
N THR A 49 -7.98 -11.84 -8.00
CA THR A 49 -9.08 -11.97 -7.05
C THR A 49 -9.54 -10.60 -6.57
N THR A 50 -8.61 -9.68 -6.35
CA THR A 50 -8.91 -8.31 -5.94
C THR A 50 -9.73 -7.57 -6.98
N GLU A 51 -9.35 -7.67 -8.25
CA GLU A 51 -10.12 -7.08 -9.34
C GLU A 51 -11.51 -7.71 -9.47
N LYS A 52 -11.58 -9.02 -9.33
CA LYS A 52 -12.85 -9.75 -9.40
C LYS A 52 -13.84 -9.34 -8.31
N LEU A 53 -13.34 -9.06 -7.12
CA LEU A 53 -14.15 -8.69 -5.95
C LEU A 53 -14.31 -7.18 -5.79
N LYS A 54 -13.81 -6.38 -6.70
CA LYS A 54 -13.88 -4.92 -6.63
C LYS A 54 -15.34 -4.47 -6.60
N PRO A 55 -15.73 -3.68 -5.57
CA PRO A 55 -17.11 -3.21 -5.45
C PRO A 55 -17.44 -2.17 -6.52
N ILE A 56 -18.72 -2.07 -6.87
CA ILE A 56 -19.21 -1.10 -7.86
C ILE A 56 -18.90 0.34 -7.44
N LYS A 57 -18.91 0.61 -6.12
CA LYS A 57 -18.61 1.93 -5.58
C LYS A 57 -17.14 2.34 -5.70
N ALA A 58 -16.25 1.41 -5.99
CA ALA A 58 -14.83 1.72 -6.13
C ALA A 58 -14.58 2.63 -7.33
N PRO A 59 -13.72 3.65 -7.20
CA PRO A 59 -13.39 4.53 -8.32
C PRO A 59 -12.82 3.79 -9.53
N ASP A 60 -13.13 4.27 -10.72
CA ASP A 60 -12.67 3.65 -11.97
C ASP A 60 -11.16 3.73 -12.18
N TRP A 61 -10.51 4.71 -11.54
CA TRP A 61 -9.08 4.93 -11.70
C TRP A 61 -8.22 4.01 -10.83
N ILE A 62 -8.79 3.15 -10.02
CA ILE A 62 -8.03 2.19 -9.21
C ILE A 62 -7.31 1.20 -10.11
N ASP A 63 -5.99 1.13 -9.92
CA ASP A 63 -5.14 0.14 -10.58
C ASP A 63 -4.00 -0.19 -9.61
N PHE A 64 -4.07 -1.34 -8.96
CA PHE A 64 -3.09 -1.74 -7.96
C PHE A 64 -1.69 -1.99 -8.52
N THR A 65 -1.54 -2.04 -9.84
CA THR A 65 -0.21 -2.11 -10.47
C THR A 65 0.47 -0.74 -10.54
N LYS A 66 -0.27 0.34 -10.21
CA LYS A 66 0.19 1.72 -10.32
C LYS A 66 0.05 2.46 -8.99
N THR A 67 0.41 1.83 -7.90
CA THR A 67 0.30 2.44 -6.58
C THR A 67 1.63 2.92 -6.05
N VAL A 68 1.59 4.04 -5.33
CA VAL A 68 2.69 4.50 -4.49
C VAL A 68 2.19 4.46 -3.04
N ARG A 69 2.93 3.80 -2.19
CA ARG A 69 2.59 3.70 -0.77
C ARG A 69 3.13 4.91 -0.01
N ALA A 70 2.33 5.42 0.91
CA ALA A 70 2.71 6.54 1.77
C ALA A 70 2.20 6.33 3.19
N ASP A 71 2.63 7.20 4.09
CA ASP A 71 2.19 7.26 5.47
C ASP A 71 1.70 8.68 5.78
N ILE A 72 0.76 8.78 6.70
CA ILE A 72 0.22 10.08 7.14
C ILE A 72 1.15 10.76 8.13
N ALA A 73 1.90 9.99 8.90
CA ALA A 73 2.86 10.49 9.89
C ALA A 73 4.27 10.04 9.54
N ASN A 74 5.26 10.87 9.86
CA ASN A 74 6.65 10.49 9.71
C ASN A 74 7.03 9.48 10.79
N GLN A 75 7.07 8.21 10.42
CA GLN A 75 7.41 7.10 11.31
C GLN A 75 8.91 6.79 11.36
N PHE A 76 9.68 7.49 10.54
CA PHE A 76 11.11 7.25 10.38
C PHE A 76 11.86 8.52 10.66
N SER A 77 13.12 8.40 11.09
CA SER A 77 13.99 9.57 11.31
C SER A 77 14.24 10.37 10.04
N LYS A 78 14.08 9.73 8.89
CA LYS A 78 14.28 10.35 7.60
C LYS A 78 13.30 9.75 6.58
N SER A 79 12.60 10.60 5.85
CA SER A 79 11.63 10.20 4.84
C SER A 79 11.64 11.17 3.68
N PHE A 80 11.20 10.71 2.52
CA PHE A 80 10.70 11.62 1.50
C PHE A 80 9.35 12.17 1.99
N CYS A 81 9.10 13.44 1.75
CA CYS A 81 7.79 14.01 2.07
C CYS A 81 7.31 14.91 0.94
N PHE A 82 6.01 14.99 0.80
CA PHE A 82 5.39 15.79 -0.25
C PHE A 82 3.95 16.14 0.17
N PRO A 83 3.42 17.26 -0.32
CA PRO A 83 2.03 17.62 -0.04
C PRO A 83 1.07 16.70 -0.81
N VAL A 84 -0.17 16.65 -0.36
CA VAL A 84 -1.24 16.02 -1.14
C VAL A 84 -1.36 16.75 -2.47
N PHE A 85 -1.26 16.03 -3.57
CA PHE A 85 -1.20 16.61 -4.93
C PHE A 85 -2.26 16.04 -5.88
N THR A 86 -3.01 15.06 -5.43
CA THR A 86 -4.03 14.38 -6.24
C THR A 86 -5.17 13.91 -5.36
N ASP A 87 -6.35 13.75 -5.95
CA ASP A 87 -7.50 13.15 -5.29
C ASP A 87 -7.50 11.61 -5.41
N LYS A 88 -6.59 11.05 -6.19
CA LYS A 88 -6.49 9.60 -6.39
C LYS A 88 -5.73 8.93 -5.26
N ILE A 89 -6.22 9.11 -4.05
CA ILE A 89 -5.65 8.55 -2.82
C ILE A 89 -6.75 7.81 -2.08
N LEU A 90 -6.46 6.58 -1.67
CA LEU A 90 -7.37 5.78 -0.84
C LEU A 90 -6.64 5.26 0.39
N ILE A 91 -7.41 5.06 1.44
CA ILE A 91 -6.94 4.48 2.69
C ILE A 91 -7.63 3.15 2.88
N PHE A 92 -6.84 2.15 3.25
CA PHE A 92 -7.33 0.82 3.62
C PHE A 92 -6.84 0.47 5.02
N ASP A 93 -7.49 -0.50 5.64
CA ASP A 93 -7.03 -1.06 6.91
C ASP A 93 -5.72 -1.84 6.69
N GLY A 94 -4.63 -1.36 7.25
CA GLY A 94 -3.32 -1.98 7.11
C GLY A 94 -3.23 -3.36 7.74
N ASP A 95 -3.97 -3.63 8.79
CA ASP A 95 -4.02 -4.95 9.42
C ASP A 95 -4.75 -5.96 8.53
N ILE A 96 -5.81 -5.53 7.85
CA ILE A 96 -6.49 -6.38 6.87
C ILE A 96 -5.59 -6.63 5.66
N SER A 97 -4.88 -5.61 5.19
CA SER A 97 -3.91 -5.76 4.11
C SER A 97 -2.85 -6.81 4.44
N LEU A 98 -2.34 -6.79 5.68
CA LEU A 98 -1.39 -7.79 6.15
C LEU A 98 -2.01 -9.20 6.18
N SER A 99 -3.28 -9.31 6.58
CA SER A 99 -3.99 -10.59 6.58
C SER A 99 -4.16 -11.15 5.17
N VAL A 100 -4.41 -10.29 4.18
CA VAL A 100 -4.45 -10.70 2.76
C VAL A 100 -3.09 -11.29 2.36
N TYR A 101 -2.01 -10.60 2.71
CA TYR A 101 -0.68 -11.06 2.40
C TYR A 101 -0.35 -12.40 3.08
N ASP A 102 -0.66 -12.54 4.35
CA ASP A 102 -0.40 -13.76 5.12
C ASP A 102 -1.20 -14.94 4.59
N GLN A 103 -2.46 -14.71 4.20
CA GLN A 103 -3.30 -15.76 3.63
C GLN A 103 -2.77 -16.20 2.26
N ALA A 104 -2.35 -15.26 1.43
CA ALA A 104 -1.77 -15.57 0.13
C ALA A 104 -0.49 -16.39 0.28
N PHE A 105 0.37 -16.00 1.22
CA PHE A 105 1.58 -16.74 1.54
C PHE A 105 1.26 -18.16 2.02
N TYR A 106 0.30 -18.30 2.93
CA TYR A 106 -0.15 -19.60 3.42
C TYR A 106 -0.64 -20.47 2.27
N ASP A 107 -1.51 -19.94 1.42
CA ASP A 107 -2.11 -20.70 0.31
C ASP A 107 -1.06 -21.21 -0.68
N GLU A 108 -0.01 -20.40 -0.93
CA GLU A 108 1.09 -20.81 -1.81
C GLU A 108 2.02 -21.85 -1.20
N ASN A 109 2.22 -21.83 0.11
CA ASN A 109 3.30 -22.56 0.76
C ASN A 109 2.85 -23.71 1.67
N LYS A 110 1.55 -23.89 1.87
CA LYS A 110 1.03 -24.89 2.82
C LYS A 110 1.46 -26.33 2.57
N TYR A 111 1.85 -26.66 1.34
CA TYR A 111 2.35 -27.99 0.97
C TYR A 111 3.88 -28.06 0.95
N THR A 112 4.57 -26.94 1.09
CA THR A 112 6.01 -26.83 0.95
C THR A 112 6.69 -26.60 2.30
N PHE A 113 6.03 -25.83 3.19
CA PHE A 113 6.57 -25.47 4.49
C PHE A 113 5.66 -25.99 5.61
N GLU A 114 6.21 -26.79 6.49
CA GLU A 114 5.51 -27.28 7.67
C GLU A 114 4.98 -26.11 8.52
N GLU A 115 5.76 -25.06 8.63
CA GLU A 115 5.40 -23.85 9.38
C GLU A 115 4.14 -23.15 8.82
N ALA A 116 3.91 -23.24 7.52
CA ALA A 116 2.73 -22.65 6.90
C ALA A 116 1.43 -23.30 7.35
N LEU A 117 1.48 -24.56 7.73
CA LEU A 117 0.31 -25.30 8.25
C LEU A 117 -0.17 -24.76 9.59
N ASP A 118 0.73 -24.14 10.36
CA ASP A 118 0.41 -23.58 11.67
C ASP A 118 -0.31 -22.23 11.55
N PHE A 119 -0.31 -21.63 10.34
CA PHE A 119 -0.96 -20.35 10.07
C PHE A 119 -2.35 -20.47 9.47
N ASP A 120 -2.95 -21.65 9.50
CA ASP A 120 -4.30 -21.83 8.98
C ASP A 120 -5.29 -21.02 9.82
N THR A 121 -5.81 -19.94 9.22
CA THR A 121 -6.78 -19.05 9.86
C THR A 121 -8.21 -19.61 9.78
N GLY A 122 -8.44 -20.66 8.99
CA GLY A 122 -9.76 -21.18 8.68
C GLY A 122 -10.51 -20.30 7.67
N GLU A 123 -9.89 -19.23 7.17
CA GLU A 123 -10.51 -18.31 6.24
C GLU A 123 -9.93 -18.44 4.82
N THR A 124 -10.60 -17.84 3.86
CA THR A 124 -10.17 -17.82 2.46
C THR A 124 -9.57 -16.48 2.08
N ILE A 125 -8.79 -16.45 1.00
CA ILE A 125 -8.26 -15.20 0.46
C ILE A 125 -9.40 -14.25 0.06
N GLU A 126 -10.50 -14.77 -0.47
CA GLU A 126 -11.67 -13.98 -0.83
C GLU A 126 -12.28 -13.28 0.39
N HIS A 127 -12.33 -13.96 1.53
CA HIS A 127 -12.82 -13.38 2.78
C HIS A 127 -12.02 -12.14 3.15
N TRP A 128 -10.68 -12.25 3.17
CA TRP A 128 -9.81 -11.12 3.52
C TRP A 128 -9.87 -9.99 2.51
N ILE A 129 -9.95 -10.30 1.23
CA ILE A 129 -10.03 -9.29 0.17
C ILE A 129 -11.35 -8.53 0.24
N LYS A 130 -12.47 -9.18 0.58
CA LYS A 130 -13.73 -8.50 0.82
C LYS A 130 -13.65 -7.52 1.97
N LEU A 131 -13.05 -7.92 3.08
CA LEU A 131 -12.83 -7.05 4.22
C LEU A 131 -11.91 -5.89 3.85
N TYR A 132 -10.90 -6.15 3.04
CA TYR A 132 -9.99 -5.13 2.53
C TYR A 132 -10.77 -4.04 1.77
N TRP A 133 -11.61 -4.45 0.81
CA TRP A 133 -12.45 -3.50 0.06
C TRP A 133 -13.43 -2.75 0.96
N ASP A 134 -14.00 -3.43 1.95
CA ASP A 134 -14.93 -2.79 2.89
C ASP A 134 -14.25 -1.71 3.73
N SER A 135 -12.94 -1.81 3.92
CA SER A 135 -12.18 -0.83 4.67
C SER A 135 -11.83 0.44 3.87
N MET A 136 -12.06 0.43 2.56
CA MET A 136 -11.72 1.55 1.67
C MET A 136 -12.40 2.84 2.09
N MET A 137 -11.62 3.91 2.18
CA MET A 137 -12.13 5.25 2.43
C MET A 137 -11.23 6.30 1.80
N THR A 138 -11.76 7.51 1.64
CA THR A 138 -10.97 8.64 1.17
C THR A 138 -10.02 9.11 2.27
N LEU A 139 -8.98 9.84 1.88
CA LEU A 139 -8.08 10.45 2.84
C LEU A 139 -8.84 11.41 3.79
N GLU A 140 -9.78 12.19 3.25
CA GLU A 140 -10.57 13.12 4.04
C GLU A 140 -11.41 12.41 5.09
N GLU A 141 -12.11 11.35 4.70
CA GLU A 141 -12.89 10.54 5.63
C GLU A 141 -12.03 9.93 6.73
N TYR A 142 -10.86 9.40 6.35
CA TYR A 142 -9.96 8.80 7.31
C TYR A 142 -9.44 9.81 8.32
N LEU A 143 -9.09 11.02 7.90
CA LEU A 143 -8.57 12.06 8.81
C LEU A 143 -9.60 12.50 9.84
N ILE A 144 -10.88 12.41 9.53
CA ILE A 144 -11.96 12.71 10.48
C ILE A 144 -12.14 11.58 11.48
N LYS A 145 -12.23 10.34 11.01
CA LYS A 145 -12.59 9.17 11.81
C LYS A 145 -11.41 8.44 12.42
N ARG A 146 -10.29 8.38 11.70
CA ARG A 146 -9.06 7.64 12.05
C ARG A 146 -9.34 6.25 12.64
N PRO A 147 -10.12 5.41 11.93
CA PRO A 147 -10.59 4.14 12.50
C PRO A 147 -9.52 3.04 12.56
N TYR A 148 -8.41 3.19 11.81
CA TYR A 148 -7.40 2.15 11.73
C TYR A 148 -6.14 2.55 12.50
N PRO A 149 -5.65 1.71 13.43
CA PRO A 149 -4.37 1.92 14.09
C PRO A 149 -3.21 1.95 13.09
N LYS A 150 -3.29 1.10 12.08
CA LYS A 150 -2.36 1.06 10.95
C LYS A 150 -3.14 1.33 9.67
N SER A 151 -2.95 2.50 9.11
CA SER A 151 -3.56 2.84 7.84
C SER A 151 -2.61 2.49 6.69
N GLU A 152 -3.18 1.98 5.61
CA GLU A 152 -2.47 1.80 4.36
C GLU A 152 -2.92 2.90 3.41
N VAL A 153 -2.00 3.83 3.11
CA VAL A 153 -2.26 4.93 2.19
C VAL A 153 -1.73 4.55 0.82
N LEU A 154 -2.60 4.52 -0.17
CA LEU A 154 -2.23 4.22 -1.55
C LEU A 154 -2.54 5.41 -2.45
N ILE A 155 -1.54 5.83 -3.21
CA ILE A 155 -1.63 6.90 -4.19
C ILE A 155 -1.59 6.24 -5.57
N PHE A 156 -2.59 6.51 -6.40
CA PHE A 156 -2.73 5.87 -7.71
C PHE A 156 -2.19 6.73 -8.84
N GLU A 157 -1.19 7.55 -8.53
CA GLU A 157 -0.44 8.37 -9.48
C GLU A 157 1.02 8.46 -9.04
N PRO A 158 1.96 8.60 -9.98
CA PRO A 158 3.35 8.90 -9.62
C PRO A 158 3.46 10.23 -8.88
N VAL A 159 4.36 10.29 -7.92
CA VAL A 159 4.64 11.53 -7.19
C VAL A 159 5.64 12.35 -8.01
N PRO A 160 5.28 13.58 -8.43
CA PRO A 160 6.18 14.42 -9.22
C PRO A 160 7.45 14.79 -8.43
N LYS A 161 8.59 14.77 -9.10
CA LYS A 161 9.87 15.10 -8.46
C LYS A 161 9.88 16.50 -7.83
N ASP A 162 9.18 17.46 -8.42
CA ASP A 162 9.26 18.86 -8.02
C ASP A 162 8.64 19.16 -6.65
N ILE A 163 7.78 18.24 -6.16
CA ILE A 163 7.15 18.41 -4.85
C ILE A 163 7.79 17.58 -3.75
N ILE A 164 8.76 16.75 -4.08
CA ILE A 164 9.40 15.85 -3.12
C ILE A 164 10.48 16.60 -2.34
N LYS A 165 10.45 16.46 -1.02
CA LYS A 165 11.45 16.98 -0.11
C LYS A 165 11.95 15.85 0.79
N ILE A 166 13.04 16.11 1.49
CA ILE A 166 13.53 15.21 2.53
C ILE A 166 13.11 15.79 3.86
N CYS A 167 12.42 14.98 4.66
CA CYS A 167 12.05 15.34 6.02
C CYS A 167 12.89 14.54 7.01
N GLU A 168 13.53 15.24 7.94
CA GLU A 168 14.33 14.67 9.02
C GLU A 168 13.75 15.17 10.36
N GLU A 169 13.81 14.32 11.36
CA GLU A 169 13.48 14.75 12.72
C GLU A 169 14.66 15.52 13.34
#